data_0898773fb7153c6d067688ab906f797f
#
_entry.id   0898773fb7153c6d067688ab906f797f
#
_cell.length_a   1.000
_cell.length_b   1.000
_cell.length_c   1.000
_cell.angle_alpha   90.00
_cell.angle_beta   90.00
_cell.angle_gamma   90.00
#
_symmetry.space_group_name_H-M   'P 1'
#
loop_
_entity.id
_entity.type
_entity.pdbx_description
1 polymer ?
#
loop_
_entity_poly.entity_id
_entity_poly.type
_entity_poly.pdbx_seq_one_letter_code
_entity_poly.pdbx_strand_id
1 'polypeptide(L)'
;MVGIVIVAHTPVASAMLGFAEHAFGVVPERVRAVDIPPYEDTKASFDRVLRAAYGVNTGQGVLILTDVMGATPANVASKLEALGPLSGLDTPVVVLAGLNLPMLMRCISHRGEGLEELAHKALQGGQNGILRLGSKTPQATSEK
;
A
#
# COMPACT_ATOMS: atom_id res chain seq x y z
N MET A 1 -0.39 -15.27 -3.24
CA MET A 1 -1.10 -13.98 -3.02
C MET A 1 -0.16 -12.82 -3.23
N VAL A 2 -0.68 -11.66 -3.57
CA VAL A 2 0.11 -10.44 -3.73
C VAL A 2 0.61 -9.98 -2.36
N GLY A 3 1.90 -9.61 -2.28
CA GLY A 3 2.45 -9.01 -1.07
C GLY A 3 2.10 -7.53 -0.99
N ILE A 4 1.92 -7.01 0.22
CA ILE A 4 1.56 -5.60 0.44
C ILE A 4 2.60 -4.96 1.35
N VAL A 5 3.11 -3.80 0.94
CA VAL A 5 3.99 -2.98 1.79
C VAL A 5 3.36 -1.60 1.93
N ILE A 6 3.19 -1.16 3.17
CA ILE A 6 2.72 0.19 3.47
C ILE A 6 3.96 1.03 3.73
N VAL A 7 4.18 2.07 2.92
CA VAL A 7 5.35 2.94 3.05
C VAL A 7 4.86 4.36 3.25
N ALA A 8 5.08 4.91 4.42
CA ALA A 8 4.50 6.21 4.77
C ALA A 8 5.36 6.91 5.81
N HIS A 9 5.08 8.20 6.03
CA HIS A 9 5.75 8.97 7.08
C HIS A 9 5.50 8.34 8.45
N THR A 10 6.52 8.36 9.30
CA THR A 10 6.38 7.88 10.69
C THR A 10 5.32 8.67 11.43
N PRO A 11 4.34 8.06 12.12
CA PRO A 11 4.13 6.63 12.35
C PRO A 11 2.97 6.05 11.52
N VAL A 12 2.70 6.61 10.36
CA VAL A 12 1.47 6.31 9.60
C VAL A 12 1.44 4.86 9.13
N ALA A 13 2.56 4.34 8.61
CA ALA A 13 2.54 2.98 8.07
C ALA A 13 2.27 1.95 9.17
N SER A 14 2.99 2.04 10.29
CA SER A 14 2.78 1.10 11.40
C SER A 14 1.41 1.26 12.03
N ALA A 15 0.89 2.49 12.10
CA ALA A 15 -0.45 2.73 12.63
C ALA A 15 -1.53 2.10 11.73
N MET A 16 -1.35 2.18 10.42
CA MET A 16 -2.27 1.55 9.46
C MET A 16 -2.25 0.03 9.60
N LEU A 17 -1.06 -0.54 9.77
CA LEU A 17 -0.95 -1.98 9.98
C LEU A 17 -1.61 -2.39 11.31
N GLY A 18 -1.45 -1.57 12.35
CA GLY A 18 -2.14 -1.80 13.62
C GLY A 18 -3.65 -1.78 13.48
N PHE A 19 -4.18 -0.88 12.67
CA PHE A 19 -5.61 -0.88 12.37
C PHE A 19 -6.02 -2.17 11.65
N ALA A 20 -5.22 -2.63 10.68
CA ALA A 20 -5.52 -3.86 9.96
C ALA A 20 -5.55 -5.05 10.90
N GLU A 21 -4.62 -5.12 11.84
CA GLU A 21 -4.61 -6.16 12.85
C GLU A 21 -5.90 -6.15 13.67
N HIS A 22 -6.33 -4.96 14.08
CA HIS A 22 -7.58 -4.81 14.81
C HIS A 22 -8.78 -5.26 13.98
N ALA A 23 -8.84 -4.82 12.71
CA ALA A 23 -9.99 -5.08 11.86
C ALA A 23 -10.12 -6.55 11.46
N PHE A 24 -9.00 -7.24 11.26
CA PHE A 24 -9.01 -8.62 10.81
C PHE A 24 -8.74 -9.64 11.92
N GLY A 25 -8.47 -9.15 13.14
CA GLY A 25 -8.25 -10.00 14.31
C GLY A 25 -6.86 -10.58 14.43
N VAL A 26 -6.01 -10.36 13.44
CA VAL A 26 -4.63 -10.87 13.38
C VAL A 26 -3.86 -10.00 12.41
N VAL A 27 -2.54 -9.92 12.58
CA VAL A 27 -1.70 -9.24 11.59
C VAL A 27 -1.80 -10.01 10.27
N PRO A 28 -2.27 -9.36 9.19
CA PRO A 28 -2.44 -10.09 7.93
C PRO A 28 -1.09 -10.60 7.41
N GLU A 29 -1.08 -11.82 6.90
CA GLU A 29 0.11 -12.39 6.29
C GLU A 29 0.59 -11.57 5.11
N ARG A 30 1.91 -11.51 4.91
CA ARG A 30 2.50 -10.84 3.74
C ARG A 30 2.09 -9.38 3.62
N VAL A 31 1.89 -8.72 4.77
CA VAL A 31 1.69 -7.27 4.85
C VAL A 31 2.74 -6.73 5.81
N ARG A 32 3.50 -5.74 5.36
CA ARG A 32 4.53 -5.10 6.20
C ARG A 32 4.41 -3.60 6.12
N ALA A 33 4.83 -2.94 7.20
CA ALA A 33 4.83 -1.48 7.28
C ALA A 33 6.26 -0.97 7.37
N VAL A 34 6.55 0.09 6.62
CA VAL A 34 7.83 0.79 6.67
C VAL A 34 7.54 2.26 6.98
N ASP A 35 7.89 2.69 8.19
CA ASP A 35 7.79 4.08 8.57
C ASP A 35 9.06 4.82 8.14
N ILE A 36 8.89 5.92 7.41
CA ILE A 36 10.01 6.73 6.94
C ILE A 36 10.12 7.94 7.86
N PRO A 37 11.14 7.98 8.73
CA PRO A 37 11.30 9.13 9.63
C PRO A 37 11.87 10.32 8.87
N PRO A 38 11.66 11.55 9.39
CA PRO A 38 12.27 12.73 8.80
C PRO A 38 13.78 12.61 8.85
N TYR A 39 14.45 13.13 7.82
CA TYR A 39 15.90 13.18 7.72
C TYR A 39 16.62 11.84 7.60
N GLU A 40 15.90 10.74 7.40
CA GLU A 40 16.55 9.48 7.08
C GLU A 40 17.19 9.58 5.70
N ASP A 41 18.41 9.07 5.56
CA ASP A 41 19.07 9.00 4.26
C ASP A 41 18.21 8.21 3.27
N THR A 42 18.04 8.73 2.05
CA THR A 42 17.14 8.11 1.07
C THR A 42 17.59 6.71 0.67
N LYS A 43 18.90 6.45 0.68
CA LYS A 43 19.39 5.10 0.40
C LYS A 43 18.98 4.14 1.50
N ALA A 44 19.06 4.58 2.75
CA ALA A 44 18.63 3.75 3.89
C ALA A 44 17.14 3.47 3.81
N SER A 45 16.33 4.48 3.49
CA SER A 45 14.91 4.31 3.32
C SER A 45 14.60 3.32 2.18
N PHE A 46 15.29 3.48 1.06
CA PHE A 46 15.11 2.57 -0.08
C PHE A 46 15.45 1.13 0.31
N ASP A 47 16.55 0.91 1.01
CA ASP A 47 16.95 -0.43 1.42
C ASP A 47 15.92 -1.07 2.33
N ARG A 48 15.30 -0.28 3.22
CA ARG A 48 14.26 -0.79 4.11
C ARG A 48 13.02 -1.19 3.34
N VAL A 49 12.62 -0.39 2.35
CA VAL A 49 11.46 -0.69 1.51
C VAL A 49 11.74 -1.94 0.66
N LEU A 50 12.92 -2.03 0.07
CA LEU A 50 13.29 -3.20 -0.72
C LEU A 50 13.27 -4.46 0.13
N ARG A 51 13.79 -4.38 1.35
CA ARG A 51 13.81 -5.53 2.25
C ARG A 51 12.40 -5.97 2.63
N ALA A 52 11.50 -5.01 2.87
CA ALA A 52 10.11 -5.33 3.16
C ALA A 52 9.44 -5.99 1.94
N ALA A 53 9.73 -5.50 0.75
CA ALA A 53 9.19 -6.07 -0.49
C ALA A 53 9.65 -7.52 -0.66
N TYR A 54 10.94 -7.79 -0.41
CA TYR A 54 11.43 -9.17 -0.42
C TYR A 54 10.64 -10.04 0.58
N GLY A 55 10.40 -9.50 1.76
CA GLY A 55 9.76 -10.25 2.83
C GLY A 55 8.31 -10.63 2.54
N VAL A 56 7.60 -9.86 1.73
CA VAL A 56 6.20 -10.15 1.39
C VAL A 56 6.04 -10.82 0.03
N ASN A 57 7.10 -10.91 -0.76
CA ASN A 57 7.04 -11.43 -2.12
C ASN A 57 6.78 -12.93 -2.13
N THR A 58 5.75 -13.35 -2.87
CA THR A 58 5.45 -14.77 -3.11
C THR A 58 5.62 -15.13 -4.59
N GLY A 59 6.13 -14.19 -5.39
CA GLY A 59 6.24 -14.36 -6.85
C GLY A 59 5.04 -13.84 -7.62
N GLN A 60 4.01 -13.36 -6.93
CA GLN A 60 2.77 -12.90 -7.58
C GLN A 60 2.65 -11.37 -7.57
N GLY A 61 3.73 -10.68 -7.33
CA GLY A 61 3.74 -9.22 -7.32
C GLY A 61 3.71 -8.63 -5.93
N VAL A 62 4.11 -7.36 -5.85
CA VAL A 62 4.09 -6.57 -4.62
C VAL A 62 3.35 -5.27 -4.90
N LEU A 63 2.38 -4.98 -4.06
CA LEU A 63 1.64 -3.72 -4.10
C LEU A 63 2.11 -2.85 -2.95
N ILE A 64 2.59 -1.65 -3.28
CA ILE A 64 3.06 -0.70 -2.27
C ILE A 64 2.04 0.43 -2.16
N LEU A 65 1.62 0.70 -0.93
CA LEU A 65 0.66 1.76 -0.63
C LEU A 65 1.40 2.86 0.11
N THR A 66 1.36 4.09 -0.43
CA THR A 66 2.03 5.24 0.19
C THR A 66 1.02 6.30 0.56
N ASP A 67 1.41 7.18 1.50
CA ASP A 67 0.48 8.18 2.03
C ASP A 67 0.26 9.36 1.08
N VAL A 68 1.32 10.05 0.65
CA VAL A 68 1.18 11.30 -0.11
C VAL A 68 2.10 11.30 -1.31
N MET A 69 1.54 11.55 -2.49
CA MET A 69 2.32 11.69 -3.71
C MET A 69 3.28 12.89 -3.58
N GLY A 70 4.49 12.73 -4.10
CA GLY A 70 5.50 13.80 -4.12
C GLY A 70 6.35 13.90 -2.86
N ALA A 71 6.03 13.13 -1.82
CA ALA A 71 6.83 13.09 -0.60
C ALA A 71 7.82 11.93 -0.64
N THR A 72 8.75 11.90 0.30
CA THR A 72 9.84 10.91 0.30
C THR A 72 9.34 9.45 0.27
N PRO A 73 8.36 9.05 1.07
CA PRO A 73 7.91 7.65 1.02
C PRO A 73 7.45 7.23 -0.38
N ALA A 74 6.66 8.07 -1.05
CA ALA A 74 6.18 7.78 -2.38
C ALA A 74 7.33 7.77 -3.39
N ASN A 75 8.28 8.69 -3.26
CA ASN A 75 9.42 8.76 -4.17
C ASN A 75 10.32 7.54 -4.06
N VAL A 76 10.55 7.06 -2.84
CA VAL A 76 11.35 5.86 -2.58
C VAL A 76 10.65 4.63 -3.18
N ALA A 77 9.35 4.51 -2.96
CA ALA A 77 8.58 3.39 -3.50
C ALA A 77 8.57 3.40 -5.03
N SER A 78 8.39 4.59 -5.62
CA SER A 78 8.39 4.74 -7.07
C SER A 78 9.74 4.37 -7.68
N LYS A 79 10.83 4.67 -6.97
CA LYS A 79 12.16 4.26 -7.44
C LYS A 79 12.28 2.75 -7.51
N LEU A 80 11.73 2.03 -6.55
CA LEU A 80 11.75 0.57 -6.59
C LEU A 80 10.96 0.05 -7.80
N GLU A 81 9.79 0.61 -8.03
CA GLU A 81 8.99 0.23 -9.21
C GLU A 81 9.76 0.49 -10.50
N ALA A 82 10.39 1.66 -10.61
CA ALA A 82 11.12 2.06 -11.81
C ALA A 82 12.33 1.17 -12.09
N LEU A 83 13.03 0.73 -11.04
CA LEU A 83 14.18 -0.16 -11.21
C LEU A 83 13.77 -1.53 -11.71
N GLY A 84 12.58 -2.00 -11.35
CA GLY A 84 12.12 -3.31 -11.76
C GLY A 84 13.13 -4.41 -11.40
N PRO A 85 13.49 -5.29 -12.36
CA PRO A 85 14.43 -6.39 -12.06
C PRO A 85 15.81 -5.91 -11.63
N LEU A 86 16.19 -4.67 -11.96
CA LEU A 86 17.50 -4.15 -11.56
C LEU A 86 17.62 -4.00 -10.05
N SER A 87 16.49 -3.97 -9.34
CA SER A 87 16.50 -3.94 -7.88
C SER A 87 16.87 -5.27 -7.25
N GLY A 88 16.87 -6.33 -8.04
CA GLY A 88 17.05 -7.69 -7.55
C GLY A 88 15.75 -8.37 -7.15
N LEU A 89 14.65 -7.62 -7.09
CA LEU A 89 13.35 -8.17 -6.74
C LEU A 89 12.73 -8.76 -8.01
N ASP A 90 12.55 -10.06 -8.02
CA ASP A 90 12.09 -10.79 -9.21
C ASP A 90 10.56 -10.91 -9.20
N THR A 91 9.88 -9.78 -9.25
CA THR A 91 8.42 -9.73 -9.28
C THR A 91 7.98 -8.31 -9.67
N PRO A 92 6.85 -8.14 -10.33
CA PRO A 92 6.36 -6.80 -10.64
C PRO A 92 5.93 -6.05 -9.37
N VAL A 93 6.11 -4.73 -9.39
CA VAL A 93 5.75 -3.84 -8.29
C VAL A 93 4.83 -2.75 -8.83
N VAL A 94 3.76 -2.49 -8.12
CA VAL A 94 2.85 -1.37 -8.40
C VAL A 94 2.78 -0.50 -7.16
N VAL A 95 2.81 0.82 -7.34
CA VAL A 95 2.76 1.79 -6.24
C VAL A 95 1.50 2.63 -6.37
N LEU A 96 0.75 2.72 -5.28
CA LEU A 96 -0.43 3.59 -5.18
C LEU A 96 -0.19 4.61 -4.08
N ALA A 97 -0.53 5.87 -4.35
CA ALA A 97 -0.45 6.94 -3.35
C ALA A 97 -1.84 7.39 -2.94
N GLY A 98 -1.93 8.10 -1.82
CA GLY A 98 -3.22 8.53 -1.29
C GLY A 98 -3.85 7.51 -0.37
N LEU A 99 -3.03 6.69 0.28
CA LEU A 99 -3.47 5.64 1.18
C LEU A 99 -4.52 6.14 2.17
N ASN A 100 -5.60 5.38 2.28
CA ASN A 100 -6.59 5.57 3.34
C ASN A 100 -7.06 4.20 3.81
N LEU A 101 -7.79 4.17 4.92
CA LEU A 101 -8.20 2.89 5.51
C LEU A 101 -9.11 2.07 4.60
N PRO A 102 -10.09 2.66 3.89
CA PRO A 102 -10.89 1.87 2.95
C PRO A 102 -10.04 1.20 1.85
N MET A 103 -9.03 1.90 1.34
CA MET A 103 -8.10 1.34 0.35
C MET A 103 -7.38 0.12 0.93
N LEU A 104 -6.83 0.28 2.13
CA LEU A 104 -6.06 -0.80 2.76
C LEU A 104 -6.94 -2.03 3.02
N MET A 105 -8.14 -1.82 3.53
CA MET A 105 -9.05 -2.93 3.81
C MET A 105 -9.45 -3.67 2.54
N ARG A 106 -9.77 -2.92 1.48
CA ARG A 106 -10.13 -3.53 0.19
C ARG A 106 -8.96 -4.34 -0.36
N CYS A 107 -7.76 -3.79 -0.26
CA CYS A 107 -6.54 -4.41 -0.73
C CYS A 107 -6.30 -5.74 -0.02
N ILE A 108 -6.36 -5.75 1.30
CA ILE A 108 -6.12 -6.97 2.08
C ILE A 108 -7.19 -8.03 1.78
N SER A 109 -8.44 -7.61 1.62
CA SER A 109 -9.56 -8.54 1.38
C SER A 109 -9.50 -9.22 0.02
N HIS A 110 -8.79 -8.64 -0.94
CA HIS A 110 -8.80 -9.14 -2.33
C HIS A 110 -7.42 -9.60 -2.81
N ARG A 111 -6.52 -9.94 -1.90
CA ARG A 111 -5.15 -10.29 -2.25
C ARG A 111 -4.99 -11.55 -3.07
N GLY A 112 -6.02 -12.36 -3.19
CA GLY A 112 -5.97 -13.54 -4.02
C GLY A 112 -6.02 -13.25 -5.51
N GLU A 113 -6.32 -12.02 -5.90
CA GLU A 113 -6.40 -11.61 -7.30
C GLU A 113 -5.03 -11.20 -7.82
N GLY A 114 -4.91 -11.08 -9.13
CA GLY A 114 -3.66 -10.65 -9.74
C GLY A 114 -3.32 -9.21 -9.36
N LEU A 115 -2.06 -8.84 -9.52
CA LEU A 115 -1.55 -7.54 -9.06
C LEU A 115 -2.32 -6.36 -9.67
N GLU A 116 -2.55 -6.37 -10.99
CA GLU A 116 -3.24 -5.25 -11.64
C GLU A 116 -4.70 -5.16 -11.22
N GLU A 117 -5.38 -6.29 -11.08
CA GLU A 117 -6.75 -6.32 -10.58
C GLU A 117 -6.83 -5.81 -9.16
N LEU A 118 -5.88 -6.22 -8.33
CA LEU A 118 -5.84 -5.78 -6.94
C LEU A 118 -5.60 -4.28 -6.85
N ALA A 119 -4.66 -3.75 -7.66
CA ALA A 119 -4.39 -2.32 -7.69
C ALA A 119 -5.64 -1.53 -8.06
N HIS A 120 -6.38 -2.01 -9.07
CA HIS A 120 -7.61 -1.36 -9.49
C HIS A 120 -8.65 -1.36 -8.37
N LYS A 121 -8.83 -2.49 -7.69
CA LYS A 121 -9.78 -2.59 -6.58
C LYS A 121 -9.37 -1.74 -5.39
N ALA A 122 -8.08 -1.65 -5.12
CA ALA A 122 -7.59 -0.80 -4.05
C ALA A 122 -7.88 0.67 -4.34
N LEU A 123 -7.64 1.12 -5.58
CA LEU A 123 -7.96 2.49 -5.98
C LEU A 123 -9.45 2.77 -5.85
N GLN A 124 -10.30 1.87 -6.33
CA GLN A 124 -11.75 2.04 -6.21
C GLN A 124 -12.17 2.09 -4.75
N GLY A 125 -11.63 1.20 -3.91
CA GLY A 125 -11.97 1.18 -2.50
C GLY A 125 -11.59 2.46 -1.80
N GLY A 126 -10.42 3.00 -2.11
CA GLY A 126 -9.98 4.26 -1.54
C GLY A 126 -10.85 5.43 -1.95
N GLN A 127 -11.15 5.53 -3.24
CA GLN A 127 -11.97 6.61 -3.77
C GLN A 127 -13.40 6.52 -3.26
N ASN A 128 -14.00 5.35 -3.26
CA ASN A 128 -15.39 5.16 -2.85
C ASN A 128 -15.56 5.18 -1.33
N GLY A 129 -14.47 5.11 -0.58
CA GLY A 129 -14.50 5.17 0.86
C GLY A 129 -14.57 6.58 1.44
N ILE A 130 -14.50 7.60 0.58
CA ILE A 130 -14.60 9.00 1.01
C ILE A 130 -16.04 9.43 0.80
N LEU A 131 -16.78 9.55 1.91
CA LEU A 131 -18.22 9.75 1.87
C LEU A 131 -18.65 10.89 2.80
N ARG A 132 -19.64 11.64 2.35
CA ARG A 132 -20.35 12.52 3.26
C ARG A 132 -21.46 11.71 3.93
N LEU A 133 -21.43 11.62 5.26
CA LEU A 133 -22.45 10.87 5.98
C LEU A 133 -23.71 11.69 6.11
N GLY A 134 -24.84 11.00 6.12
CA GLY A 134 -26.14 11.61 6.26
C GLY A 134 -26.99 11.47 5.00
N SER A 135 -28.22 12.01 5.06
CA SER A 135 -29.25 11.78 4.04
C SER A 135 -28.92 12.41 2.68
N LYS A 136 -27.97 13.31 2.62
CA LYS A 136 -27.61 14.01 1.39
C LYS A 136 -26.41 13.40 0.67
N THR A 137 -25.90 12.29 1.15
CA THR A 137 -24.77 11.63 0.50
C THR A 137 -25.20 11.14 -0.87
N PRO A 138 -24.55 11.60 -1.92
CA PRO A 138 -24.84 11.07 -3.25
C PRO A 138 -24.40 9.61 -3.29
N GLN A 139 -24.96 8.88 -3.99
CA GLN A 139 -24.52 7.56 -3.97
C GLN A 139 -23.77 7.08 -5.02
N ALA A 140 -23.49 7.21 -4.61
CA ALA A 140 -23.06 6.99 -5.18
C ALA A 140 -23.12 6.18 -6.03
N THR A 141 -23.61 6.38 -5.85
CA THR A 141 -23.74 5.97 -6.52
C THR A 141 -23.38 5.52 -7.26
N SER A 142 -23.45 5.26 -7.27
CA SER A 142 -23.24 4.86 -7.97
C SER A 142 -22.74 4.61 -8.68
N GLU A 143 -22.75 4.52 -8.80
CA GLU A 143 -22.47 4.33 -9.46
C GLU A 143 -21.82 4.02 -9.88
N LYS A 144 -21.83 3.94 -9.91
CA LYS A 144 -21.29 3.75 -10.28
C LYS A 144 -20.78 3.49 -10.48
#